data_b6f9791ad9cb8c1f105ca52fc758bd75
#
_entry.id   b6f9791ad9cb8c1f105ca52fc758bd75
#
_cell.length_a   1.000
_cell.length_b   1.000
_cell.length_c   1.000
_cell.angle_alpha   90.00
_cell.angle_beta   90.00
_cell.angle_gamma   90.00
#
_symmetry.space_group_name_H-M   'P 1'
#
loop_
_entity.id
_entity.type
_entity.pdbx_description
1 polymer ?
#
loop_
_entity_poly.entity_id
_entity_poly.type
_entity_poly.pdbx_seq_one_letter_code
_entity_poly.pdbx_strand_id
1 'polypeptide(L)'
;MTAEEQLDRFIAKFTPEIAALAESALAKMRKRFPTALQLVYDNYNALAIGFGPTERPSDAIFSIALYPKRVSLCFLQGGKSNIKDPRNLLQGSGSTNRFIPLASAATLDAPEVQDLMLEALAAAKVPFGPSGAGRLIIKSVSAKQRPRRSA
;
A
#
# COMPACT_ATOMS: atom_id res chain seq x y z
N MET A 1 8.23 -22.38 0.71
CA MET A 1 7.50 -21.31 -0.04
C MET A 1 8.13 -19.98 0.26
N THR A 2 8.50 -19.23 -0.76
CA THR A 2 9.06 -17.89 -0.59
C THR A 2 7.98 -16.89 -0.17
N ALA A 3 8.42 -15.74 0.34
CA ALA A 3 7.48 -14.66 0.68
C ALA A 3 6.69 -14.20 -0.54
N GLU A 4 7.35 -14.10 -1.72
CA GLU A 4 6.67 -13.76 -2.99
C GLU A 4 5.59 -14.80 -3.34
N GLU A 5 5.88 -16.06 -3.22
CA GLU A 5 4.90 -17.13 -3.49
C GLU A 5 3.73 -17.05 -2.52
N GLN A 6 3.99 -16.74 -1.25
CA GLN A 6 2.93 -16.56 -0.27
C GLN A 6 2.04 -15.35 -0.64
N LEU A 7 2.65 -14.22 -1.00
CA LEU A 7 1.90 -13.05 -1.42
C LEU A 7 1.04 -13.34 -2.64
N ASP A 8 1.59 -14.06 -3.63
CA ASP A 8 0.84 -14.44 -4.83
C ASP A 8 -0.41 -15.25 -4.45
N ARG A 9 -0.31 -16.14 -3.48
CA ARG A 9 -1.46 -16.92 -2.99
C ARG A 9 -2.48 -16.04 -2.27
N PHE A 10 -2.03 -15.07 -1.49
CA PHE A 10 -2.94 -14.14 -0.81
C PHE A 10 -3.72 -13.32 -1.84
N ILE A 11 -3.05 -12.82 -2.87
CA ILE A 11 -3.68 -12.03 -3.93
C ILE A 11 -4.65 -12.89 -4.75
N ALA A 12 -4.31 -14.16 -4.99
CA ALA A 12 -5.14 -15.06 -5.78
C ALA A 12 -6.51 -15.36 -5.15
N LYS A 13 -6.69 -15.06 -3.86
CA LYS A 13 -7.99 -15.21 -3.20
C LYS A 13 -9.00 -14.15 -3.64
N PHE A 14 -8.55 -13.05 -4.20
CA PHE A 14 -9.42 -11.97 -4.69
C PHE A 14 -9.93 -12.29 -6.09
N THR A 15 -10.90 -11.52 -6.57
CA THR A 15 -11.36 -11.68 -7.95
C THR A 15 -10.21 -11.41 -8.92
N PRO A 16 -10.25 -11.98 -10.15
CA PRO A 16 -9.20 -11.69 -11.13
C PRO A 16 -9.00 -10.19 -11.40
N GLU A 17 -10.07 -9.41 -11.38
CA GLU A 17 -10.01 -7.97 -11.60
C GLU A 17 -9.26 -7.26 -10.48
N ILE A 18 -9.57 -7.58 -9.24
CA ILE A 18 -8.89 -7.01 -8.07
C ILE A 18 -7.42 -7.46 -8.03
N ALA A 19 -7.18 -8.75 -8.28
CA ALA A 19 -5.82 -9.29 -8.32
C ALA A 19 -4.97 -8.58 -9.37
N ALA A 20 -5.48 -8.42 -10.58
CA ALA A 20 -4.76 -7.76 -11.68
C ALA A 20 -4.46 -6.29 -11.35
N LEU A 21 -5.44 -5.58 -10.80
CA LEU A 21 -5.27 -4.18 -10.39
C LEU A 21 -4.17 -4.06 -9.32
N ALA A 22 -4.22 -4.93 -8.32
CA ALA A 22 -3.25 -4.94 -7.23
C ALA A 22 -1.84 -5.26 -7.74
N GLU A 23 -1.70 -6.25 -8.60
CA GLU A 23 -0.40 -6.62 -9.18
C GLU A 23 0.20 -5.48 -10.00
N SER A 24 -0.62 -4.80 -10.80
CA SER A 24 -0.17 -3.64 -11.57
C SER A 24 0.24 -2.47 -10.68
N ALA A 25 -0.53 -2.22 -9.61
CA ALA A 25 -0.20 -1.17 -8.65
C ALA A 25 1.11 -1.49 -7.91
N LEU A 26 1.28 -2.74 -7.47
CA LEU A 26 2.51 -3.17 -6.80
C LEU A 26 3.72 -3.03 -7.72
N ALA A 27 3.60 -3.39 -8.98
CA ALA A 27 4.70 -3.25 -9.94
C ALA A 27 5.15 -1.80 -10.07
N LYS A 28 4.20 -0.86 -10.14
CA LYS A 28 4.51 0.57 -10.19
C LYS A 28 5.18 1.06 -8.90
N MET A 29 4.69 0.63 -7.75
CA MET A 29 5.26 1.01 -6.46
C MET A 29 6.69 0.47 -6.30
N ARG A 30 6.93 -0.78 -6.70
CA ARG A 30 8.25 -1.40 -6.64
C ARG A 30 9.26 -0.70 -7.56
N LYS A 31 8.81 -0.28 -8.73
CA LYS A 31 9.66 0.46 -9.68
C LYS A 31 10.00 1.84 -9.15
N ARG A 32 9.04 2.50 -8.51
CA ARG A 32 9.20 3.86 -7.98
C ARG A 32 10.02 3.89 -6.69
N PHE A 33 9.88 2.86 -5.86
CA PHE A 33 10.55 2.75 -4.57
C PHE A 33 11.33 1.44 -4.46
N PRO A 34 12.41 1.29 -5.25
CA PRO A 34 13.12 0.01 -5.34
C PRO A 34 13.85 -0.40 -4.06
N THR A 35 14.13 0.55 -3.16
CA THR A 35 14.82 0.27 -1.88
C THR A 35 13.83 -0.01 -0.74
N ALA A 36 12.53 0.23 -0.95
CA ALA A 36 11.53 0.05 0.09
C ALA A 36 11.40 -1.41 0.52
N LEU A 37 11.32 -1.63 1.82
CA LEU A 37 10.88 -2.92 2.35
C LEU A 37 9.37 -3.02 2.17
N GLN A 38 8.90 -4.20 1.78
CA GLN A 38 7.48 -4.46 1.61
C GLN A 38 7.01 -5.35 2.74
N LEU A 39 6.10 -4.80 3.55
CA LEU A 39 5.59 -5.46 4.75
C LEU A 39 4.18 -5.95 4.48
N VAL A 40 3.98 -7.26 4.49
CA VAL A 40 2.70 -7.87 4.12
C VAL A 40 1.90 -8.24 5.37
N TYR A 41 0.67 -7.77 5.40
CA TYR A 41 -0.31 -8.07 6.45
C TYR A 41 -1.55 -8.66 5.80
N ASP A 42 -1.74 -9.98 5.94
CA ASP A 42 -2.95 -10.66 5.46
C ASP A 42 -3.95 -10.66 6.61
N ASN A 43 -4.60 -9.51 6.80
CA ASN A 43 -5.43 -9.21 7.96
C ASN A 43 -6.88 -9.67 7.79
N TYR A 44 -7.68 -9.51 8.86
CA TYR A 44 -9.08 -9.91 8.86
C TYR A 44 -9.89 -9.22 7.77
N ASN A 45 -9.75 -7.89 7.62
CA ASN A 45 -10.56 -7.10 6.69
C ASN A 45 -9.94 -6.93 5.31
N ALA A 46 -8.63 -6.99 5.21
CA ALA A 46 -7.91 -6.62 3.99
C ALA A 46 -6.54 -7.28 3.93
N LEU A 47 -6.01 -7.38 2.72
CA LEU A 47 -4.61 -7.69 2.49
C LEU A 47 -3.89 -6.35 2.25
N ALA A 48 -2.90 -6.04 3.05
CA ALA A 48 -2.14 -4.81 2.94
C ALA A 48 -0.67 -5.08 2.69
N ILE A 49 -0.08 -4.39 1.73
CA ILE A 49 1.35 -4.43 1.44
C ILE A 49 1.91 -3.04 1.70
N GLY A 50 2.59 -2.89 2.84
CA GLY A 50 3.20 -1.63 3.24
C GLY A 50 4.56 -1.43 2.59
N PHE A 51 4.90 -0.18 2.29
CA PHE A 51 6.20 0.22 1.75
C PHE A 51 6.86 1.13 2.76
N GLY A 52 7.95 0.68 3.34
CA GLY A 52 8.66 1.41 4.40
C GLY A 52 10.16 1.35 4.27
N PRO A 53 10.85 2.28 4.97
CA PRO A 53 12.31 2.31 4.98
C PRO A 53 12.93 1.26 5.90
N THR A 54 12.17 0.75 6.86
CA THR A 54 12.61 -0.23 7.86
C THR A 54 11.55 -1.31 8.04
N GLU A 55 11.83 -2.32 8.86
CA GLU A 55 10.86 -3.36 9.20
C GLU A 55 9.80 -2.90 10.21
N ARG A 56 9.95 -1.70 10.77
CA ARG A 56 8.99 -1.18 11.75
C ARG A 56 7.71 -0.73 11.05
N PRO A 57 6.55 -1.23 11.46
CA PRO A 57 5.27 -0.83 10.85
C PRO A 57 5.02 0.68 10.93
N SER A 58 5.45 1.31 12.03
CA SER A 58 5.24 2.75 12.24
C SER A 58 6.05 3.63 11.30
N ASP A 59 7.09 3.09 10.66
CA ASP A 59 7.90 3.83 9.69
C ASP A 59 7.39 3.71 8.26
N ALA A 60 6.46 2.79 7.99
CA ALA A 60 5.89 2.62 6.66
C ALA A 60 5.18 3.90 6.20
N ILE A 61 5.40 4.25 4.94
CA ILE A 61 4.90 5.51 4.36
C ILE A 61 3.65 5.28 3.55
N PHE A 62 3.66 4.27 2.68
CA PHE A 62 2.54 3.91 1.82
C PHE A 62 2.15 2.46 2.02
N SER A 63 0.91 2.12 1.63
CA SER A 63 0.54 0.73 1.41
C SER A 63 -0.43 0.62 0.23
N ILE A 64 -0.45 -0.58 -0.36
CA ILE A 64 -1.49 -0.98 -1.29
C ILE A 64 -2.39 -1.94 -0.50
N ALA A 65 -3.65 -1.58 -0.36
CA ALA A 65 -4.63 -2.36 0.40
C ALA A 65 -5.69 -2.95 -0.52
N LEU A 66 -5.91 -4.27 -0.42
CA LEU A 66 -6.88 -4.99 -1.22
C LEU A 66 -8.09 -5.35 -0.36
N TYR A 67 -9.26 -4.96 -0.87
CA TYR A 67 -10.58 -5.33 -0.35
C TYR A 67 -11.32 -6.11 -1.43
N PRO A 68 -12.43 -6.79 -1.12
CA PRO A 68 -13.14 -7.57 -2.13
C PRO A 68 -13.53 -6.79 -3.39
N LYS A 69 -13.84 -5.49 -3.25
CA LYS A 69 -14.33 -4.66 -4.35
C LYS A 69 -13.45 -3.46 -4.68
N ARG A 70 -12.29 -3.35 -4.05
CA ARG A 70 -11.48 -2.14 -4.24
C ARG A 70 -10.02 -2.40 -3.89
N VAL A 71 -9.13 -1.67 -4.57
CA VAL A 71 -7.73 -1.53 -4.19
C VAL A 71 -7.49 -0.05 -3.88
N SER A 72 -6.76 0.24 -2.81
CA SER A 72 -6.49 1.62 -2.40
C SER A 72 -5.00 1.85 -2.21
N LEU A 73 -4.57 3.08 -2.53
CA LEU A 73 -3.27 3.60 -2.12
C LEU A 73 -3.47 4.27 -0.76
N CYS A 74 -2.76 3.80 0.26
CA CYS A 74 -2.84 4.35 1.60
C CYS A 74 -1.62 5.20 1.92
N PHE A 75 -1.86 6.33 2.59
CA PHE A 75 -0.84 7.23 3.12
C PHE A 75 -0.83 6.99 4.62
N LEU A 76 0.08 6.15 5.09
CA LEU A 76 0.03 5.61 6.45
C LEU A 76 0.34 6.63 7.54
N GLN A 77 0.97 7.73 7.18
CA GLN A 77 1.25 8.85 8.09
C GLN A 77 0.45 10.10 7.70
N GLY A 78 -0.50 9.96 6.78
CA GLY A 78 -1.23 11.10 6.18
C GLY A 78 -2.02 11.91 7.18
N GLY A 79 -2.60 11.26 8.21
CA GLY A 79 -3.35 11.96 9.24
C GLY A 79 -2.50 12.76 10.23
N LYS A 80 -1.23 12.41 10.37
CA LYS A 80 -0.27 13.12 11.23
C LYS A 80 0.54 14.15 10.46
N SER A 81 0.65 13.97 9.15
CA SER A 81 1.43 14.84 8.29
C SER A 81 0.57 16.03 7.82
N ASN A 82 1.20 17.17 7.66
CA ASN A 82 0.52 18.34 7.14
C ASN A 82 0.55 18.37 5.62
N ILE A 83 -0.06 17.34 5.01
CA ILE A 83 -0.09 17.19 3.57
C ILE A 83 -1.13 18.14 2.99
N LYS A 84 -0.71 18.95 2.02
CA LYS A 84 -1.62 19.81 1.28
C LYS A 84 -2.36 18.98 0.24
N ASP A 85 -3.68 18.99 0.34
CA ASP A 85 -4.57 18.24 -0.55
C ASP A 85 -5.59 19.19 -1.16
N PRO A 86 -5.16 20.06 -2.11
CA PRO A 86 -6.02 21.11 -2.65
C PRO A 86 -7.24 20.58 -3.43
N ARG A 87 -7.18 19.36 -3.92
CA ARG A 87 -8.29 18.72 -4.65
C ARG A 87 -9.14 17.82 -3.79
N ASN A 88 -8.84 17.73 -2.49
CA ASN A 88 -9.55 16.90 -1.55
C ASN A 88 -9.64 15.43 -2.00
N LEU A 89 -8.52 14.87 -2.44
CA LEU A 89 -8.44 13.50 -2.93
C LEU A 89 -8.31 12.47 -1.82
N LEU A 90 -7.68 12.85 -0.71
CA LEU A 90 -7.45 11.94 0.40
C LEU A 90 -8.74 11.71 1.18
N GLN A 91 -9.06 10.43 1.38
CA GLN A 91 -10.22 10.00 2.14
C GLN A 91 -9.79 9.45 3.50
N GLY A 92 -10.73 9.37 4.43
CA GLY A 92 -10.49 8.84 5.76
C GLY A 92 -10.45 9.93 6.82
N SER A 93 -10.68 9.54 8.08
CA SER A 93 -10.74 10.45 9.22
C SER A 93 -9.96 9.94 10.44
N GLY A 94 -9.27 8.80 10.29
CA GLY A 94 -8.46 8.25 11.36
C GLY A 94 -7.27 9.13 11.75
N SER A 95 -6.61 8.79 12.84
CA SER A 95 -5.49 9.59 13.36
C SER A 95 -4.26 9.56 12.46
N THR A 96 -4.07 8.52 11.65
CA THR A 96 -2.87 8.35 10.83
C THR A 96 -3.14 8.08 9.37
N ASN A 97 -4.07 7.18 9.06
CA ASN A 97 -4.26 6.68 7.71
C ASN A 97 -5.16 7.59 6.86
N ARG A 98 -4.72 7.84 5.62
CA ARG A 98 -5.55 8.43 4.56
C ARG A 98 -5.38 7.58 3.32
N PHE A 99 -6.37 7.57 2.43
CA PHE A 99 -6.32 6.69 1.26
C PHE A 99 -6.96 7.29 0.04
N ILE A 100 -6.57 6.76 -1.12
CA ILE A 100 -7.16 7.07 -2.43
C ILE A 100 -7.54 5.74 -3.07
N PRO A 101 -8.84 5.52 -3.39
CA PRO A 101 -9.23 4.34 -4.16
C PRO A 101 -8.61 4.39 -5.56
N LEU A 102 -8.12 3.25 -6.03
CA LEU A 102 -7.52 3.15 -7.36
C LEU A 102 -8.55 2.66 -8.37
N ALA A 103 -8.93 3.54 -9.31
CA ALA A 103 -9.76 3.13 -10.45
C ALA A 103 -8.97 2.22 -11.39
N SER A 104 -7.66 2.50 -11.52
CA SER A 104 -6.70 1.67 -12.25
C SER A 104 -5.31 1.96 -11.68
N ALA A 105 -4.31 1.17 -12.08
CA ALA A 105 -2.93 1.44 -11.69
C ALA A 105 -2.43 2.80 -12.19
N ALA A 106 -3.01 3.32 -13.28
CA ALA A 106 -2.65 4.63 -13.83
C ALA A 106 -2.95 5.78 -12.86
N THR A 107 -3.85 5.58 -11.89
CA THR A 107 -4.09 6.58 -10.84
C THR A 107 -2.81 6.94 -10.10
N LEU A 108 -1.90 6.00 -9.94
CA LEU A 108 -0.60 6.24 -9.30
C LEU A 108 0.29 7.20 -10.10
N ASP A 109 0.03 7.35 -11.40
CA ASP A 109 0.80 8.21 -12.29
C ASP A 109 0.16 9.59 -12.47
N ALA A 110 -1.04 9.81 -11.95
CA ALA A 110 -1.72 11.08 -12.03
C ALA A 110 -0.88 12.17 -11.32
N PRO A 111 -0.65 13.34 -11.96
CA PRO A 111 0.18 14.37 -11.36
C PRO A 111 -0.25 14.80 -9.96
N GLU A 112 -1.55 14.94 -9.73
CA GLU A 112 -2.10 15.32 -8.43
C GLU A 112 -1.86 14.26 -7.35
N VAL A 113 -1.85 12.98 -7.73
CA VAL A 113 -1.53 11.87 -6.81
C VAL A 113 -0.03 11.85 -6.54
N GLN A 114 0.80 12.04 -7.56
CA GLN A 114 2.24 12.10 -7.39
C GLN A 114 2.65 13.26 -6.48
N ASP A 115 1.99 14.41 -6.61
CA ASP A 115 2.25 15.55 -5.73
C ASP A 115 1.97 15.21 -4.26
N LEU A 116 0.87 14.51 -3.99
CA LEU A 116 0.54 14.06 -2.63
C LEU A 116 1.60 13.07 -2.12
N MET A 117 2.05 12.16 -2.97
CA MET A 117 3.09 11.19 -2.59
C MET A 117 4.41 11.90 -2.27
N LEU A 118 4.79 12.91 -3.06
CA LEU A 118 6.00 13.69 -2.78
C LEU A 118 5.90 14.42 -1.44
N GLU A 119 4.75 14.98 -1.11
CA GLU A 119 4.56 15.61 0.20
C GLU A 119 4.65 14.59 1.33
N ALA A 120 4.07 13.40 1.14
CA ALA A 120 4.16 12.33 2.13
C ALA A 120 5.61 11.89 2.34
N LEU A 121 6.40 11.78 1.27
CA LEU A 121 7.81 11.45 1.36
C LEU A 121 8.61 12.51 2.09
N ALA A 122 8.34 13.79 1.82
CA ALA A 122 9.02 14.90 2.48
C ALA A 122 8.68 14.96 3.98
N ALA A 123 7.47 14.61 4.35
CA ALA A 123 6.99 14.63 5.73
C ALA A 123 7.30 13.33 6.49
N ALA A 124 7.81 12.31 5.83
CA ALA A 124 8.03 11.01 6.44
C ALA A 124 9.04 11.11 7.59
N LYS A 125 8.69 10.43 8.70
CA LYS A 125 9.52 10.39 9.90
C LYS A 125 10.90 9.79 9.61
N VAL A 126 10.93 8.72 8.83
CA VAL A 126 12.16 8.08 8.35
C VAL A 126 12.04 7.94 6.84
N PRO A 127 12.93 8.56 6.05
CA PRO A 127 12.83 8.47 4.60
C PRO A 127 13.29 7.13 4.06
N PHE A 128 12.90 6.81 2.82
CA PHE A 128 13.47 5.66 2.13
C PHE A 128 14.97 5.87 1.95
N GLY A 129 15.74 4.78 2.14
CA GLY A 129 17.17 4.82 1.95
C GLY A 129 17.56 4.99 0.48
N PRO A 130 18.75 5.56 0.21
CA PRO A 130 19.22 5.78 -1.16
C PRO A 130 19.70 4.50 -1.87
N SER A 131 19.93 3.43 -1.11
CA SER A 131 20.45 2.17 -1.64
C SER A 131 19.88 1.00 -0.86
N GLY A 132 20.07 -0.18 -1.39
CA GLY A 132 19.59 -1.43 -0.80
C GLY A 132 18.66 -2.14 -1.75
N ALA A 133 18.42 -3.43 -1.50
CA ALA A 133 17.45 -4.23 -2.24
C ALA A 133 16.15 -4.26 -1.45
N GLY A 134 15.06 -3.92 -2.10
CA GLY A 134 13.74 -4.07 -1.52
C GLY A 134 13.51 -5.53 -1.15
N ARG A 135 12.96 -5.77 0.03
CA ARG A 135 12.74 -7.11 0.55
C ARG A 135 11.28 -7.25 0.96
N LEU A 136 10.69 -8.39 0.61
CA LEU A 136 9.30 -8.70 0.96
C LEU A 136 9.28 -9.53 2.23
N ILE A 137 8.52 -9.07 3.22
CA ILE A 137 8.42 -9.71 4.54
C ILE A 137 6.96 -9.95 4.85
N ILE A 138 6.60 -11.20 5.15
CA ILE A 138 5.26 -11.53 5.64
C ILE A 138 5.24 -11.24 7.14
N LYS A 139 4.53 -10.20 7.54
CA LYS A 139 4.50 -9.76 8.95
C LYS A 139 3.43 -10.48 9.76
N SER A 140 2.26 -10.69 9.17
CA SER A 140 1.17 -11.36 9.87
C SER A 140 0.17 -11.98 8.89
N VAL A 141 -0.47 -13.05 9.34
CA VAL A 141 -1.59 -13.69 8.64
C VAL A 141 -2.65 -13.98 9.70
N SER A 142 -3.81 -13.34 9.58
CA SER A 142 -4.91 -13.55 10.53
C SER A 142 -5.53 -14.92 10.32
N ALA A 143 -5.79 -15.64 11.42
CA ALA A 143 -6.42 -16.95 11.38
C ALA A 143 -7.84 -16.87 10.81
N LYS A 144 -8.56 -15.80 11.12
CA LYS A 144 -9.88 -15.53 10.55
C LYS A 144 -9.78 -14.38 9.56
N GLN A 145 -10.43 -14.52 8.42
CA GLN A 145 -10.44 -13.50 7.40
C GLN A 145 -11.84 -13.40 6.79
N ARG A 146 -12.25 -12.18 6.48
CA ARG A 146 -13.45 -11.97 5.69
C ARG A 146 -13.25 -12.54 4.29
N PRO A 147 -14.31 -13.03 3.63
CA PRO A 147 -14.20 -13.47 2.24
C PRO A 147 -13.54 -12.40 1.38
N ARG A 148 -12.56 -12.81 0.56
CA ARG A 148 -11.86 -11.90 -0.35
C ARG A 148 -12.64 -11.65 -1.63
N ARG A 149 -13.72 -12.38 -1.84
CA ARG A 149 -14.64 -12.17 -2.96
C ARG A 149 -16.04 -11.97 -2.42
N SER A 150 -16.73 -10.97 -2.97
CA SER A 150 -18.14 -10.76 -2.64
C SER A 150 -18.99 -11.88 -3.22
N ALA A 151 -19.95 -12.33 -2.44
CA ALA A 151 -20.93 -13.28 -2.92
C ALA A 151 -21.86 -12.62 -3.95
#